data_83f8792bd0eaf1f10a9827d4a65570ca
#
_entry.id   83f8792bd0eaf1f10a9827d4a65570ca
#
_cell.length_a   1.000
_cell.length_b   1.000
_cell.length_c   1.000
_cell.angle_alpha   90.00
_cell.angle_beta   90.00
_cell.angle_gamma   90.00
#
_symmetry.space_group_name_H-M   'P 1'
#
loop_
_entity.id
_entity.type
_entity.pdbx_description
1 polymer ?
#
loop_
_entity_poly.entity_id
_entity_poly.type
_entity_poly.pdbx_seq_one_letter_code
_entity_poly.pdbx_strand_id
1 'polypeptide(L)'
;LTTLWFTFDGAESFNQDISSWNVSNVTTMSHAFRNAISFNQDISSWNVSNVTNMGWMFHNAGLSDENKCAINASFSSNENWPYDWFEFCDFTAITQDNIQAAVDLWVSDNAAALSAYGSISFWDVSLITDMNDLFKDKSTLNDDIGNWDVSSVTSMDNMFRNADSFNQDLSTWNVSSVTNMGS
;
A
#
# COMPACT_ATOMS: atom_id res chain seq x y z
N LEU A 1 -19.89 14.85 3.80
CA LEU A 1 -19.68 14.05 5.00
C LEU A 1 -18.33 14.47 5.62
N THR A 2 -18.31 14.74 6.94
CA THR A 2 -17.10 15.24 7.62
C THR A 2 -16.64 14.34 8.76
N THR A 3 -17.49 13.40 9.21
CA THR A 3 -17.19 12.41 10.25
C THR A 3 -17.95 11.13 10.01
N LEU A 4 -17.33 10.00 10.37
CA LEU A 4 -17.94 8.68 10.49
C LEU A 4 -17.79 8.13 11.92
N TRP A 5 -17.51 8.99 12.88
CA TRP A 5 -17.31 8.60 14.27
C TRP A 5 -18.53 7.86 14.82
N PHE A 6 -18.34 6.60 15.25
CA PHE A 6 -19.39 5.68 15.76
C PHE A 6 -20.59 5.46 14.82
N THR A 7 -20.48 5.73 13.51
CA THR A 7 -21.67 5.77 12.61
C THR A 7 -22.38 4.41 12.52
N PHE A 8 -21.65 3.30 12.48
CA PHE A 8 -22.18 1.93 12.41
C PHE A 8 -21.70 1.08 13.60
N ASP A 9 -21.34 1.71 14.72
CA ASP A 9 -20.94 0.98 15.92
C ASP A 9 -22.08 0.11 16.45
N GLY A 10 -21.81 -1.19 16.61
CA GLY A 10 -22.82 -2.16 17.03
C GLY A 10 -23.94 -2.43 16.02
N ALA A 11 -23.80 -1.97 14.78
CA ALA A 11 -24.76 -2.24 13.71
C ALA A 11 -24.56 -3.67 13.17
N GLU A 12 -24.92 -4.68 13.97
CA GLU A 12 -24.60 -6.10 13.76
C GLU A 12 -25.07 -6.64 12.42
N SER A 13 -26.17 -6.15 11.86
CA SER A 13 -26.75 -6.61 10.59
C SER A 13 -26.41 -5.70 9.40
N PHE A 14 -25.61 -4.65 9.60
CA PHE A 14 -25.27 -3.72 8.53
C PHE A 14 -24.25 -4.34 7.58
N ASN A 15 -24.62 -4.45 6.29
CA ASN A 15 -23.74 -4.89 5.21
C ASN A 15 -24.16 -4.30 3.85
N GLN A 16 -24.54 -3.02 3.83
CA GLN A 16 -24.92 -2.35 2.59
C GLN A 16 -23.67 -1.82 1.88
N ASP A 17 -23.69 -1.83 0.55
CA ASP A 17 -22.64 -1.24 -0.26
C ASP A 17 -22.60 0.29 -0.07
N ILE A 18 -21.48 0.76 0.42
CA ILE A 18 -21.15 2.17 0.66
C ILE A 18 -19.87 2.59 -0.04
N SER A 19 -19.34 1.78 -0.94
CA SER A 19 -18.09 2.04 -1.68
C SER A 19 -18.12 3.36 -2.45
N SER A 20 -19.30 3.77 -2.94
CA SER A 20 -19.52 5.02 -3.66
C SER A 20 -19.59 6.28 -2.79
N TRP A 21 -19.50 6.16 -1.47
CA TRP A 21 -19.56 7.33 -0.60
C TRP A 21 -18.33 8.24 -0.79
N ASN A 22 -18.58 9.53 -0.91
CA ASN A 22 -17.50 10.51 -0.90
C ASN A 22 -17.10 10.83 0.56
N VAL A 23 -15.97 10.27 0.97
CA VAL A 23 -15.40 10.44 2.32
C VAL A 23 -14.19 11.37 2.34
N SER A 24 -13.83 11.99 1.22
CA SER A 24 -12.62 12.82 1.07
C SER A 24 -12.51 13.99 2.07
N ASN A 25 -13.62 14.42 2.67
CA ASN A 25 -13.64 15.47 3.70
C ASN A 25 -13.79 14.92 5.13
N VAL A 26 -13.76 13.59 5.31
CA VAL A 26 -13.86 12.97 6.63
C VAL A 26 -12.52 13.08 7.35
N THR A 27 -12.58 13.55 8.60
CA THR A 27 -11.39 13.70 9.44
C THR A 27 -11.29 12.66 10.55
N THR A 28 -12.38 11.97 10.89
CA THR A 28 -12.36 10.88 11.86
C THR A 28 -13.30 9.75 11.47
N MET A 29 -12.79 8.52 11.55
CA MET A 29 -13.50 7.26 11.34
C MET A 29 -13.38 6.34 12.56
N SER A 30 -12.99 6.91 13.71
CA SER A 30 -12.83 6.13 14.95
C SER A 30 -14.12 5.41 15.29
N HIS A 31 -14.03 4.08 15.56
CA HIS A 31 -15.15 3.19 15.89
C HIS A 31 -16.26 3.10 14.81
N ALA A 32 -15.97 3.50 13.56
CA ALA A 32 -17.02 3.63 12.53
C ALA A 32 -17.79 2.32 12.30
N PHE A 33 -17.14 1.17 12.31
CA PHE A 33 -17.71 -0.16 12.10
C PHE A 33 -17.42 -1.12 13.26
N ARG A 34 -17.14 -0.58 14.46
CA ARG A 34 -16.87 -1.41 15.62
C ARG A 34 -18.09 -2.30 15.93
N ASN A 35 -17.87 -3.60 16.13
CA ASN A 35 -18.92 -4.60 16.36
C ASN A 35 -19.98 -4.72 15.25
N ALA A 36 -19.70 -4.24 14.04
CA ALA A 36 -20.53 -4.47 12.87
C ALA A 36 -20.21 -5.86 12.28
N ILE A 37 -20.64 -6.91 12.96
CA ILE A 37 -20.23 -8.30 12.71
C ILE A 37 -20.63 -8.86 11.34
N SER A 38 -21.58 -8.24 10.65
CA SER A 38 -21.96 -8.61 9.28
C SER A 38 -21.33 -7.73 8.21
N PHE A 39 -20.62 -6.65 8.59
CA PHE A 39 -20.06 -5.72 7.62
C PHE A 39 -18.89 -6.38 6.86
N ASN A 40 -19.09 -6.59 5.57
CA ASN A 40 -18.10 -7.20 4.67
C ASN A 40 -18.16 -6.54 3.28
N GLN A 41 -17.98 -5.21 3.23
CA GLN A 41 -17.92 -4.48 1.96
C GLN A 41 -16.49 -4.02 1.69
N ASP A 42 -16.10 -4.06 0.41
CA ASP A 42 -14.87 -3.44 -0.05
C ASP A 42 -15.05 -1.92 -0.13
N ILE A 43 -14.31 -1.22 0.72
CA ILE A 43 -14.25 0.24 0.77
C ILE A 43 -12.83 0.77 0.48
N SER A 44 -11.99 -0.05 -0.15
CA SER A 44 -10.62 0.32 -0.52
C SER A 44 -10.56 1.54 -1.46
N SER A 45 -11.65 1.81 -2.19
CA SER A 45 -11.80 3.00 -3.04
C SER A 45 -11.95 4.32 -2.28
N TRP A 46 -12.13 4.29 -0.96
CA TRP A 46 -12.29 5.51 -0.18
C TRP A 46 -11.00 6.32 -0.09
N ASN A 47 -11.10 7.62 -0.37
CA ASN A 47 -10.00 8.55 -0.13
C ASN A 47 -9.95 8.93 1.35
N VAL A 48 -9.03 8.34 2.09
CA VAL A 48 -8.85 8.55 3.54
C VAL A 48 -7.70 9.52 3.87
N SER A 49 -7.13 10.21 2.89
CA SER A 49 -5.95 11.08 3.07
C SER A 49 -6.12 12.17 4.14
N ASN A 50 -7.34 12.62 4.41
CA ASN A 50 -7.65 13.64 5.41
C ASN A 50 -8.03 13.06 6.79
N VAL A 51 -8.06 11.72 6.93
CA VAL A 51 -8.46 11.09 8.19
C VAL A 51 -7.30 11.09 9.18
N THR A 52 -7.52 11.68 10.34
CA THR A 52 -6.51 11.79 11.41
C THR A 52 -6.75 10.82 12.56
N ASN A 53 -7.87 10.10 12.57
CA ASN A 53 -8.16 9.09 13.59
C ASN A 53 -9.02 7.96 13.04
N MET A 54 -8.44 6.75 12.99
CA MET A 54 -9.11 5.49 12.59
C MET A 54 -9.09 4.44 13.72
N GLY A 55 -8.85 4.87 14.96
CA GLY A 55 -8.77 3.96 16.10
C GLY A 55 -10.04 3.12 16.25
N TRP A 56 -9.89 1.79 16.40
CA TRP A 56 -10.99 0.83 16.60
C TRP A 56 -12.02 0.80 15.46
N MET A 57 -11.69 1.35 14.28
CA MET A 57 -12.62 1.47 13.15
C MET A 57 -13.30 0.14 12.81
N PHE A 58 -12.55 -0.95 12.77
CA PHE A 58 -13.03 -2.29 12.40
C PHE A 58 -12.91 -3.32 13.54
N HIS A 59 -12.79 -2.86 14.79
CA HIS A 59 -12.72 -3.79 15.91
C HIS A 59 -13.96 -4.69 15.95
N ASN A 60 -13.75 -6.02 15.84
CA ASN A 60 -14.81 -7.02 15.79
C ASN A 60 -15.83 -6.81 14.63
N ALA A 61 -15.38 -6.26 13.50
CA ALA A 61 -16.15 -6.20 12.26
C ALA A 61 -16.03 -7.52 11.48
N GLY A 62 -17.02 -7.82 10.63
CA GLY A 62 -17.12 -9.11 9.90
C GLY A 62 -16.35 -9.15 8.58
N LEU A 63 -15.30 -8.34 8.40
CA LEU A 63 -14.53 -8.31 7.16
C LEU A 63 -13.86 -9.65 6.86
N SER A 64 -14.01 -10.11 5.60
CA SER A 64 -13.24 -11.21 5.04
C SER A 64 -11.77 -10.85 4.92
N ASP A 65 -10.90 -11.84 4.81
CA ASP A 65 -9.47 -11.63 4.63
C ASP A 65 -9.18 -10.89 3.31
N GLU A 66 -9.94 -11.18 2.25
CA GLU A 66 -9.88 -10.46 0.98
C GLU A 66 -10.17 -8.96 1.14
N ASN A 67 -11.25 -8.59 1.83
CA ASN A 67 -11.60 -7.19 2.06
C ASN A 67 -10.63 -6.51 3.04
N LYS A 68 -10.12 -7.21 4.05
CA LYS A 68 -9.06 -6.69 4.92
C LYS A 68 -7.81 -6.37 4.10
N CYS A 69 -7.41 -7.27 3.20
CA CYS A 69 -6.26 -7.05 2.33
C CYS A 69 -6.46 -5.83 1.43
N ALA A 70 -7.58 -5.74 0.70
CA ALA A 70 -7.87 -4.63 -0.20
C ALA A 70 -7.89 -3.28 0.53
N ILE A 71 -8.54 -3.22 1.70
CA ILE A 71 -8.60 -2.02 2.54
C ILE A 71 -7.20 -1.66 3.06
N ASN A 72 -6.43 -2.64 3.56
CA ASN A 72 -5.08 -2.42 4.06
C ASN A 72 -4.15 -1.87 2.97
N ALA A 73 -4.19 -2.44 1.77
CA ALA A 73 -3.38 -1.99 0.64
C ALA A 73 -3.63 -0.52 0.28
N SER A 74 -4.89 -0.05 0.41
CA SER A 74 -5.26 1.34 0.12
C SER A 74 -5.02 2.28 1.30
N PHE A 75 -5.40 1.88 2.54
CA PHE A 75 -5.41 2.77 3.69
C PHE A 75 -4.06 2.88 4.41
N SER A 76 -3.15 1.91 4.22
CA SER A 76 -1.83 1.90 4.87
C SER A 76 -0.92 3.07 4.48
N SER A 77 -1.21 3.77 3.39
CA SER A 77 -0.54 5.03 3.04
C SER A 77 -0.88 6.20 3.99
N ASN A 78 -1.92 6.07 4.82
CA ASN A 78 -2.24 7.06 5.85
C ASN A 78 -1.54 6.68 7.17
N GLU A 79 -0.71 7.57 7.71
CA GLU A 79 0.05 7.37 8.96
C GLU A 79 -0.83 7.05 10.20
N ASN A 80 -2.13 7.37 10.14
CA ASN A 80 -3.09 7.09 11.22
C ASN A 80 -3.83 5.75 11.04
N TRP A 81 -3.43 4.92 10.05
CA TRP A 81 -3.97 3.58 9.86
C TRP A 81 -3.48 2.66 11.00
N PRO A 82 -4.37 2.08 11.83
CA PRO A 82 -3.96 1.40 13.05
C PRO A 82 -3.78 -0.12 12.89
N TYR A 83 -3.98 -0.68 11.69
CA TYR A 83 -3.98 -2.12 11.45
C TYR A 83 -2.79 -2.54 10.58
N ASP A 84 -2.25 -3.72 10.87
CA ASP A 84 -1.33 -4.45 10.01
C ASP A 84 -2.04 -5.72 9.55
N TRP A 85 -2.65 -5.66 8.38
CA TRP A 85 -3.42 -6.75 7.79
C TRP A 85 -2.73 -7.39 6.58
N PHE A 86 -1.42 -7.21 6.44
CA PHE A 86 -0.68 -7.83 5.34
C PHE A 86 -0.70 -9.37 5.43
N GLU A 87 -0.84 -9.94 6.63
CA GLU A 87 -0.97 -11.38 6.83
C GLU A 87 -2.22 -11.99 6.15
N PHE A 88 -3.23 -11.17 5.84
CA PHE A 88 -4.44 -11.59 5.14
C PHE A 88 -4.33 -11.47 3.61
N CYS A 89 -3.18 -11.05 3.09
CA CYS A 89 -2.97 -10.81 1.67
C CYS A 89 -2.16 -11.97 1.07
N ASP A 90 -2.77 -12.69 0.12
CA ASP A 90 -2.06 -13.72 -0.66
C ASP A 90 -1.33 -13.07 -1.85
N PHE A 91 -0.39 -12.17 -1.53
CA PHE A 91 0.41 -11.50 -2.55
C PHE A 91 1.49 -12.42 -3.13
N THR A 92 1.73 -12.29 -4.42
CA THR A 92 2.90 -12.89 -5.05
C THR A 92 4.17 -12.26 -4.48
N ALA A 93 5.01 -13.07 -3.85
CA ALA A 93 6.26 -12.59 -3.28
C ALA A 93 7.16 -11.99 -4.38
N ILE A 94 7.81 -10.87 -4.05
CA ILE A 94 8.79 -10.24 -4.94
C ILE A 94 10.06 -11.09 -4.91
N THR A 95 10.54 -11.41 -6.10
CA THR A 95 11.76 -12.19 -6.32
C THR A 95 12.61 -11.53 -7.40
N GLN A 96 13.89 -11.93 -7.53
CA GLN A 96 14.76 -11.44 -8.61
C GLN A 96 14.14 -11.69 -10.00
N ASP A 97 13.39 -12.78 -10.18
CA ASP A 97 12.82 -13.16 -11.48
C ASP A 97 11.60 -12.31 -11.86
N ASN A 98 10.87 -11.76 -10.88
CA ASN A 98 9.60 -11.05 -11.14
C ASN A 98 9.63 -9.56 -10.83
N ILE A 99 10.62 -9.04 -10.11
CA ILE A 99 10.62 -7.64 -9.66
C ILE A 99 10.48 -6.64 -10.81
N GLN A 100 11.14 -6.86 -11.95
CA GLN A 100 11.00 -5.98 -13.10
C GLN A 100 9.58 -6.00 -13.66
N ALA A 101 8.99 -7.18 -13.81
CA ALA A 101 7.61 -7.32 -14.29
C ALA A 101 6.60 -6.69 -13.30
N ALA A 102 6.84 -6.81 -12.01
CA ALA A 102 6.03 -6.20 -10.97
C ALA A 102 6.09 -4.66 -11.05
N VAL A 103 7.28 -4.07 -11.23
CA VAL A 103 7.47 -2.62 -11.43
C VAL A 103 6.82 -2.16 -12.73
N ASP A 104 6.98 -2.90 -13.82
CA ASP A 104 6.36 -2.56 -15.10
C ASP A 104 4.84 -2.55 -14.99
N LEU A 105 4.27 -3.53 -14.28
CA LEU A 105 2.83 -3.58 -14.01
C LEU A 105 2.38 -2.44 -13.11
N TRP A 106 3.17 -2.10 -12.07
CA TRP A 106 2.87 -1.00 -11.15
C TRP A 106 2.68 0.33 -11.89
N VAL A 107 3.54 0.60 -12.87
CA VAL A 107 3.48 1.85 -13.66
C VAL A 107 2.42 1.80 -14.75
N SER A 108 2.13 0.63 -15.35
CA SER A 108 1.20 0.50 -16.47
C SER A 108 -0.25 0.23 -16.06
N ASP A 109 -0.45 -0.56 -14.97
CA ASP A 109 -1.77 -0.90 -14.39
C ASP A 109 -1.61 -1.07 -12.88
N ASN A 110 -1.65 0.06 -12.17
CA ASN A 110 -1.46 0.10 -10.72
C ASN A 110 -2.48 -0.75 -9.96
N ALA A 111 -3.73 -0.82 -10.42
CA ALA A 111 -4.76 -1.62 -9.77
C ALA A 111 -4.46 -3.12 -9.85
N ALA A 112 -4.00 -3.60 -11.02
CA ALA A 112 -3.59 -4.99 -11.18
C ALA A 112 -2.33 -5.32 -10.37
N ALA A 113 -1.35 -4.42 -10.32
CA ALA A 113 -0.14 -4.60 -9.51
C ALA A 113 -0.45 -4.65 -8.01
N LEU A 114 -1.31 -3.75 -7.54
CA LEU A 114 -1.76 -3.69 -6.14
C LEU A 114 -2.45 -5.01 -5.74
N SER A 115 -3.28 -5.55 -6.62
CA SER A 115 -3.94 -6.85 -6.39
C SER A 115 -2.97 -8.03 -6.38
N ALA A 116 -1.94 -8.02 -7.23
CA ALA A 116 -1.01 -9.13 -7.39
C ALA A 116 0.14 -9.12 -6.38
N TYR A 117 0.67 -7.94 -6.04
CA TYR A 117 1.90 -7.77 -5.29
C TYR A 117 1.77 -6.87 -4.06
N GLY A 118 0.59 -6.28 -3.83
CA GLY A 118 0.41 -5.26 -2.81
C GLY A 118 1.04 -3.91 -3.18
N SER A 119 1.02 -2.97 -2.23
CA SER A 119 1.63 -1.65 -2.45
C SER A 119 3.15 -1.75 -2.59
N ILE A 120 3.71 -1.07 -3.60
CA ILE A 120 5.15 -1.04 -3.87
C ILE A 120 5.97 -0.60 -2.66
N SER A 121 5.43 0.26 -1.79
CA SER A 121 6.10 0.75 -0.58
C SER A 121 6.37 -0.35 0.46
N PHE A 122 5.68 -1.48 0.35
CA PHE A 122 5.77 -2.61 1.29
C PHE A 122 6.33 -3.89 0.67
N TRP A 123 6.81 -3.84 -0.57
CA TRP A 123 7.43 -5.02 -1.17
C TRP A 123 8.66 -5.44 -0.37
N ASP A 124 8.74 -6.72 -0.03
CA ASP A 124 9.95 -7.30 0.53
C ASP A 124 10.96 -7.53 -0.60
N VAL A 125 11.98 -6.68 -0.63
CA VAL A 125 13.08 -6.73 -1.61
C VAL A 125 14.40 -7.18 -0.97
N SER A 126 14.37 -7.66 0.27
CA SER A 126 15.56 -8.01 1.05
C SER A 126 16.43 -9.09 0.42
N LEU A 127 15.84 -9.91 -0.47
CA LEU A 127 16.55 -10.97 -1.21
C LEU A 127 16.96 -10.56 -2.63
N ILE A 128 16.67 -9.32 -3.05
CA ILE A 128 17.04 -8.81 -4.37
C ILE A 128 18.52 -8.41 -4.36
N THR A 129 19.25 -8.84 -5.37
CA THR A 129 20.70 -8.56 -5.49
C THR A 129 21.04 -7.69 -6.69
N ASP A 130 20.17 -7.63 -7.68
CA ASP A 130 20.33 -6.84 -8.90
C ASP A 130 19.09 -5.99 -9.15
N MET A 131 19.26 -4.67 -9.17
CA MET A 131 18.25 -3.67 -9.47
C MET A 131 18.63 -2.82 -10.69
N ASN A 132 19.48 -3.36 -11.59
CA ASN A 132 19.83 -2.66 -12.81
C ASN A 132 18.60 -2.34 -13.65
N ASP A 133 18.54 -1.12 -14.17
CA ASP A 133 17.44 -0.61 -15.02
C ASP A 133 16.02 -0.68 -14.36
N LEU A 134 15.88 -0.98 -13.06
CA LEU A 134 14.60 -1.34 -12.43
C LEU A 134 13.50 -0.27 -12.64
N PHE A 135 13.85 0.99 -12.48
CA PHE A 135 12.93 2.13 -12.68
C PHE A 135 13.29 2.98 -13.91
N LYS A 136 14.17 2.47 -14.76
CA LYS A 136 14.58 3.19 -15.97
C LYS A 136 13.37 3.50 -16.85
N ASP A 137 13.35 4.74 -17.35
CA ASP A 137 12.28 5.28 -18.21
C ASP A 137 10.88 5.31 -17.55
N LYS A 138 10.78 5.13 -16.23
CA LYS A 138 9.54 5.24 -15.46
C LYS A 138 9.28 6.70 -15.07
N SER A 139 9.05 7.56 -16.06
CA SER A 139 9.01 9.02 -15.90
C SER A 139 7.93 9.54 -14.95
N THR A 140 6.90 8.74 -14.64
CA THR A 140 5.78 9.11 -13.75
C THR A 140 5.92 8.53 -12.34
N LEU A 141 6.86 7.61 -12.12
CA LEU A 141 7.05 6.98 -10.81
C LEU A 141 7.51 8.01 -9.78
N ASN A 142 6.80 8.08 -8.67
CA ASN A 142 7.19 8.87 -7.48
C ASN A 142 6.64 8.26 -6.19
N ASP A 143 6.50 6.94 -6.14
CA ASP A 143 6.03 6.23 -4.96
C ASP A 143 7.14 6.13 -3.92
N ASP A 144 6.74 6.14 -2.63
CA ASP A 144 7.67 5.99 -1.53
C ASP A 144 8.19 4.55 -1.44
N ILE A 145 9.48 4.39 -1.66
CA ILE A 145 10.23 3.14 -1.55
C ILE A 145 11.36 3.24 -0.51
N GLY A 146 11.32 4.28 0.33
CA GLY A 146 12.34 4.52 1.36
C GLY A 146 12.48 3.38 2.38
N ASN A 147 11.41 2.60 2.59
CA ASN A 147 11.41 1.46 3.53
C ASN A 147 11.99 0.15 2.94
N TRP A 148 12.38 0.12 1.67
CA TRP A 148 12.96 -1.08 1.07
C TRP A 148 14.29 -1.46 1.73
N ASP A 149 14.45 -2.71 2.10
CA ASP A 149 15.75 -3.25 2.52
C ASP A 149 16.57 -3.63 1.29
N VAL A 150 17.46 -2.73 0.91
CA VAL A 150 18.36 -2.90 -0.24
C VAL A 150 19.77 -3.38 0.15
N SER A 151 19.93 -3.86 1.39
CA SER A 151 21.26 -4.24 1.93
C SER A 151 21.91 -5.41 1.19
N SER A 152 21.12 -6.24 0.51
CA SER A 152 21.60 -7.36 -0.31
C SER A 152 21.95 -6.94 -1.76
N VAL A 153 21.59 -5.72 -2.18
CA VAL A 153 21.76 -5.29 -3.57
C VAL A 153 23.23 -5.00 -3.87
N THR A 154 23.72 -5.59 -4.95
CA THR A 154 25.11 -5.43 -5.40
C THR A 154 25.25 -4.55 -6.64
N SER A 155 24.17 -4.38 -7.41
CA SER A 155 24.16 -3.57 -8.62
C SER A 155 22.87 -2.76 -8.76
N MET A 156 23.03 -1.47 -9.06
CA MET A 156 21.96 -0.49 -9.29
C MET A 156 22.24 0.35 -10.54
N ASP A 157 22.88 -0.25 -11.57
CA ASP A 157 23.25 0.45 -12.79
C ASP A 157 22.01 0.98 -13.52
N ASN A 158 22.01 2.27 -13.88
CA ASN A 158 20.89 2.98 -14.52
C ASN A 158 19.53 2.85 -13.79
N MET A 159 19.48 2.50 -12.51
CA MET A 159 18.24 2.16 -11.79
C MET A 159 17.15 3.24 -11.92
N PHE A 160 17.51 4.51 -11.86
CA PHE A 160 16.59 5.65 -11.98
C PHE A 160 16.80 6.48 -13.24
N ARG A 161 17.48 5.95 -14.25
CA ARG A 161 17.73 6.69 -15.50
C ARG A 161 16.40 7.09 -16.15
N ASN A 162 16.21 8.40 -16.43
CA ASN A 162 14.98 8.98 -16.99
C ASN A 162 13.71 8.73 -16.12
N ALA A 163 13.85 8.50 -14.81
CA ALA A 163 12.74 8.49 -13.85
C ALA A 163 12.45 9.93 -13.38
N ASP A 164 12.01 10.78 -14.30
CA ASP A 164 12.01 12.25 -14.18
C ASP A 164 11.20 12.79 -13.00
N SER A 165 10.16 12.09 -12.57
CA SER A 165 9.29 12.50 -11.45
C SER A 165 9.79 12.02 -10.09
N PHE A 166 10.76 11.08 -10.05
CA PHE A 166 11.17 10.44 -8.80
C PHE A 166 11.91 11.43 -7.89
N ASN A 167 11.36 11.67 -6.71
CA ASN A 167 11.91 12.60 -5.71
C ASN A 167 11.62 12.13 -4.27
N GLN A 168 11.75 10.83 -3.98
CA GLN A 168 11.52 10.27 -2.66
C GLN A 168 12.81 10.24 -1.83
N ASP A 169 12.64 10.25 -0.50
CA ASP A 169 13.75 10.14 0.44
C ASP A 169 14.27 8.71 0.52
N LEU A 170 15.50 8.49 0.11
CA LEU A 170 16.20 7.20 0.16
C LEU A 170 17.33 7.19 1.20
N SER A 171 17.33 8.13 2.14
CA SER A 171 18.41 8.28 3.14
C SER A 171 18.53 7.06 4.08
N THR A 172 17.49 6.23 4.16
CA THR A 172 17.46 5.00 4.96
C THR A 172 18.13 3.81 4.27
N TRP A 173 18.39 3.88 2.97
CA TRP A 173 18.95 2.77 2.22
C TRP A 173 20.38 2.46 2.62
N ASN A 174 20.63 1.19 2.97
CA ASN A 174 21.98 0.68 3.17
C ASN A 174 22.56 0.18 1.83
N VAL A 175 23.33 1.01 1.16
CA VAL A 175 23.95 0.71 -0.13
C VAL A 175 25.40 0.21 -0.02
N SER A 176 25.82 -0.25 1.15
CA SER A 176 27.21 -0.65 1.41
C SER A 176 27.67 -1.88 0.59
N SER A 177 26.73 -2.70 0.10
CA SER A 177 27.00 -3.86 -0.75
C SER A 177 27.04 -3.52 -2.24
N VAL A 178 26.63 -2.31 -2.63
CA VAL A 178 26.55 -1.92 -4.05
C VAL A 178 27.95 -1.65 -4.61
N THR A 179 28.30 -2.39 -5.65
CA THR A 179 29.58 -2.28 -6.36
C THR A 179 29.46 -1.62 -7.73
N ASN A 180 28.24 -1.52 -8.26
CA ASN A 180 27.94 -0.90 -9.54
C ASN A 180 26.73 0.04 -9.40
N MET A 181 26.94 1.33 -9.64
CA MET A 181 25.93 2.40 -9.52
C MET A 181 26.16 3.42 -10.65
N GLY A 182 26.28 2.94 -11.90
CA GLY A 182 26.39 3.80 -13.08
C GLY A 182 25.07 4.51 -13.38
N SER A 183 25.13 5.58 -14.19
CA SER A 183 23.95 6.36 -14.61
C SER A 183 23.90 6.49 -16.11
#